data_d333fd28dd0547b160d53826ff0738cf
#
_entry.id   d333fd28dd0547b160d53826ff0738cf
#
_cell.length_a   1.000
_cell.length_b   1.000
_cell.length_c   1.000
_cell.angle_alpha   90.00
_cell.angle_beta   90.00
_cell.angle_gamma   90.00
#
_symmetry.space_group_name_H-M   'P 1'
#
loop_
_entity.id
_entity.type
_entity.pdbx_description
1 polymer ?
#
loop_
_entity_poly.entity_id
_entity_poly.type
_entity_poly.pdbx_seq_one_letter_code
_entity_poly.pdbx_strand_id
1 'polypeptide(L)'
;MKYCREVTKMKKILSVLLTLVLALGLALPAVAEDAIKIGVIGPLTGPAAIYGTAVANAARIAADELNALGGLQIEIDAQDDEHDPEKAINAYNTVLDNGAKVIVGTVTSGPCAAVAAKAYEERIFMLTPSASSTDVIADKDNVYQLCFTDPAQGSASAQYISEHGLGTKIAVIYNNADAYSTGIYQTFEAKAAELGLEIVKVT
;
A
#
# COMPACT_ATOMS: atom_id res chain seq x y z
N MET A 1 29.74 50.28 -50.75
CA MET A 1 28.36 49.73 -50.63
C MET A 1 28.27 48.20 -50.63
N LYS A 2 28.98 47.44 -51.46
CA LYS A 2 28.89 45.96 -51.45
C LYS A 2 29.32 45.32 -50.13
N TYR A 3 30.41 45.77 -49.48
CA TYR A 3 30.92 45.22 -48.23
C TYR A 3 29.92 45.29 -47.05
N CYS A 4 29.21 46.42 -46.88
CA CYS A 4 28.19 46.60 -45.82
C CYS A 4 27.01 45.63 -45.99
N ARG A 5 26.66 45.29 -47.22
CA ARG A 5 25.55 44.37 -47.56
C ARG A 5 25.89 42.93 -47.23
N GLU A 6 27.12 42.53 -47.44
CA GLU A 6 27.62 41.18 -47.09
C GLU A 6 27.72 40.97 -45.59
N VAL A 7 28.23 41.95 -44.84
CA VAL A 7 28.29 41.92 -43.36
C VAL A 7 26.89 41.79 -42.76
N THR A 8 25.88 42.50 -43.33
CA THR A 8 24.47 42.44 -42.83
C THR A 8 23.86 41.08 -43.16
N LYS A 9 24.15 40.47 -44.29
CA LYS A 9 23.71 39.10 -44.61
C LYS A 9 24.34 38.06 -43.68
N MET A 10 25.64 38.15 -43.41
CA MET A 10 26.33 37.24 -42.48
C MET A 10 25.78 37.32 -41.08
N LYS A 11 25.47 38.51 -40.56
CA LYS A 11 24.84 38.69 -39.25
C LYS A 11 23.45 38.05 -39.16
N LYS A 12 22.65 38.17 -40.23
CA LYS A 12 21.33 37.53 -40.31
C LYS A 12 21.43 36.00 -40.34
N ILE A 13 22.36 35.46 -41.13
CA ILE A 13 22.58 34.00 -41.19
C ILE A 13 23.07 33.47 -39.83
N LEU A 14 24.00 34.17 -39.18
CA LEU A 14 24.52 33.80 -37.87
C LEU A 14 23.40 33.85 -36.77
N SER A 15 22.53 34.85 -36.82
CA SER A 15 21.37 34.98 -35.92
C SER A 15 20.37 33.83 -36.11
N VAL A 16 20.06 33.45 -37.36
CA VAL A 16 19.17 32.32 -37.67
C VAL A 16 19.82 30.99 -37.26
N LEU A 17 21.09 30.80 -37.46
CA LEU A 17 21.82 29.62 -36.99
C LEU A 17 21.84 29.52 -35.48
N LEU A 18 22.03 30.62 -34.76
CA LEU A 18 22.05 30.67 -33.31
C LEU A 18 20.65 30.37 -32.73
N THR A 19 19.58 30.90 -33.32
CA THR A 19 18.20 30.57 -32.92
C THR A 19 17.85 29.12 -33.22
N LEU A 20 18.35 28.56 -34.32
CA LEU A 20 18.12 27.15 -34.65
C LEU A 20 18.83 26.21 -33.67
N VAL A 21 20.06 26.53 -33.27
CA VAL A 21 20.83 25.76 -32.27
C VAL A 21 20.19 25.86 -30.89
N LEU A 22 19.70 27.03 -30.49
CA LEU A 22 18.95 27.21 -29.25
C LEU A 22 17.62 26.43 -29.27
N ALA A 23 16.87 26.44 -30.37
CA ALA A 23 15.64 25.70 -30.52
C ALA A 23 15.86 24.17 -30.51
N LEU A 24 16.95 23.69 -31.12
CA LEU A 24 17.32 22.27 -31.06
C LEU A 24 17.85 21.85 -29.68
N GLY A 25 18.50 22.74 -28.94
CA GLY A 25 19.00 22.49 -27.58
C GLY A 25 17.87 22.37 -26.55
N LEU A 26 16.70 22.98 -26.80
CA LEU A 26 15.51 22.87 -25.97
C LEU A 26 14.64 21.62 -26.28
N ALA A 27 14.96 20.92 -27.38
CA ALA A 27 14.29 19.69 -27.80
C ALA A 27 15.04 18.43 -27.37
N LEU A 28 15.84 18.50 -26.28
CA LEU A 28 16.33 17.27 -25.66
C LEU A 28 15.08 16.49 -25.21
N PRO A 29 14.88 15.24 -25.66
CA PRO A 29 13.84 14.44 -25.08
C PRO A 29 14.13 14.40 -23.58
N ALA A 30 13.18 14.83 -22.76
CA ALA A 30 13.19 14.47 -21.36
C ALA A 30 13.33 12.96 -21.36
N VAL A 31 14.47 12.43 -20.89
CA VAL A 31 14.58 11.01 -20.61
C VAL A 31 13.45 10.77 -19.64
N ALA A 32 12.39 10.12 -20.10
CA ALA A 32 11.33 9.69 -19.22
C ALA A 32 12.02 8.76 -18.24
N GLU A 33 12.16 9.20 -17.00
CA GLU A 33 12.59 8.32 -15.91
C GLU A 33 11.58 7.18 -15.87
N ASP A 34 12.04 5.93 -15.88
CA ASP A 34 11.15 4.78 -15.84
C ASP A 34 10.20 4.93 -14.64
N ALA A 35 8.91 4.69 -14.87
CA ALA A 35 7.92 4.81 -13.81
C ALA A 35 8.28 3.89 -12.64
N ILE A 36 8.14 4.37 -11.41
CA ILE A 36 8.25 3.52 -10.23
C ILE A 36 7.03 2.62 -10.17
N LYS A 37 7.26 1.31 -10.23
CA LYS A 37 6.20 0.32 -10.06
C LYS A 37 5.97 0.03 -8.59
N ILE A 38 4.71 0.13 -8.16
CA ILE A 38 4.23 -0.23 -6.83
C ILE A 38 3.32 -1.45 -6.98
N GLY A 39 3.69 -2.55 -6.34
CA GLY A 39 2.85 -3.73 -6.25
C GLY A 39 1.73 -3.50 -5.23
N VAL A 40 0.49 -3.69 -5.62
CA VAL A 40 -0.68 -3.65 -4.72
C VAL A 40 -1.26 -5.05 -4.64
N ILE A 41 -1.26 -5.65 -3.44
CA ILE A 41 -1.72 -7.02 -3.24
C ILE A 41 -2.87 -7.02 -2.26
N GLY A 42 -3.93 -7.74 -2.58
CA GLY A 42 -5.08 -7.89 -1.70
C GLY A 42 -6.19 -8.69 -2.36
N PRO A 43 -7.24 -9.05 -1.62
CA PRO A 43 -8.36 -9.80 -2.17
C PRO A 43 -9.16 -8.90 -3.13
N LEU A 44 -9.01 -9.12 -4.43
CA LEU A 44 -9.77 -8.40 -5.46
C LEU A 44 -11.04 -9.17 -5.84
N THR A 45 -11.10 -10.45 -5.50
CA THR A 45 -12.27 -11.32 -5.66
C THR A 45 -12.62 -12.03 -4.35
N GLY A 46 -13.77 -12.73 -4.31
CA GLY A 46 -14.23 -13.45 -3.13
C GLY A 46 -14.86 -12.57 -2.03
N PRO A 47 -15.13 -13.14 -0.84
CA PRO A 47 -15.88 -12.47 0.23
C PRO A 47 -15.22 -11.22 0.80
N ALA A 48 -13.88 -11.14 0.75
CA ALA A 48 -13.10 -10.01 1.26
C ALA A 48 -12.80 -8.95 0.18
N ALA A 49 -13.31 -9.09 -1.05
CA ALA A 49 -13.01 -8.22 -2.17
C ALA A 49 -13.33 -6.74 -1.95
N ILE A 50 -14.31 -6.45 -1.11
CA ILE A 50 -14.67 -5.06 -0.79
C ILE A 50 -13.50 -4.29 -0.19
N TYR A 51 -12.65 -4.94 0.60
CA TYR A 51 -11.47 -4.32 1.23
C TYR A 51 -10.33 -4.16 0.22
N GLY A 52 -9.99 -5.22 -0.51
CA GLY A 52 -8.88 -5.21 -1.46
C GLY A 52 -9.12 -4.28 -2.65
N THR A 53 -10.34 -4.29 -3.20
CA THR A 53 -10.73 -3.35 -4.28
C THR A 53 -10.68 -1.90 -3.82
N ALA A 54 -11.07 -1.60 -2.58
CA ALA A 54 -10.98 -0.24 -2.04
C ALA A 54 -9.52 0.22 -1.95
N VAL A 55 -8.62 -0.63 -1.47
CA VAL A 55 -7.18 -0.33 -1.39
C VAL A 55 -6.57 -0.15 -2.78
N ALA A 56 -6.84 -1.05 -3.72
CA ALA A 56 -6.31 -0.95 -5.08
C ALA A 56 -6.80 0.31 -5.80
N ASN A 57 -8.06 0.68 -5.62
CA ASN A 57 -8.62 1.91 -6.20
C ASN A 57 -8.00 3.16 -5.57
N ALA A 58 -7.83 3.19 -4.24
CA ALA A 58 -7.18 4.30 -3.56
C ALA A 58 -5.72 4.49 -4.03
N ALA A 59 -4.97 3.39 -4.19
CA ALA A 59 -3.61 3.44 -4.72
C ALA A 59 -3.56 4.00 -6.15
N ARG A 60 -4.50 3.61 -7.02
CA ARG A 60 -4.59 4.15 -8.39
C ARG A 60 -4.92 5.64 -8.39
N ILE A 61 -5.89 6.07 -7.58
CA ILE A 61 -6.25 7.49 -7.47
C ILE A 61 -5.03 8.31 -7.02
N ALA A 62 -4.31 7.86 -5.99
CA ALA A 62 -3.13 8.54 -5.50
C ALA A 62 -2.02 8.59 -6.56
N ALA A 63 -1.81 7.50 -7.31
CA ALA A 63 -0.85 7.47 -8.42
C ALA A 63 -1.24 8.46 -9.53
N ASP A 64 -2.51 8.48 -9.93
CA ASP A 64 -3.01 9.40 -10.96
C ASP A 64 -2.84 10.87 -10.54
N GLU A 65 -3.16 11.20 -9.29
CA GLU A 65 -2.98 12.55 -8.75
C GLU A 65 -1.51 12.97 -8.73
N LEU A 66 -0.60 12.10 -8.28
CA LEU A 66 0.84 12.36 -8.26
C LEU A 66 1.41 12.49 -9.67
N ASN A 67 1.01 11.62 -10.59
CA ASN A 67 1.42 11.64 -11.99
C ASN A 67 0.98 12.94 -12.69
N ALA A 68 -0.20 13.46 -12.34
CA ALA A 68 -0.72 14.73 -12.89
C ALA A 68 0.11 15.96 -12.46
N LEU A 69 0.85 15.88 -11.36
CA LEU A 69 1.75 16.95 -10.92
C LEU A 69 3.03 17.03 -11.77
N GLY A 70 3.31 16.03 -12.59
CA GLY A 70 4.55 15.90 -13.35
C GLY A 70 5.73 15.42 -12.48
N GLY A 71 6.87 15.12 -13.12
CA GLY A 71 8.04 14.55 -12.47
C GLY A 71 8.00 13.03 -12.43
N LEU A 72 8.31 12.43 -11.28
CA LEU A 72 8.33 10.99 -11.10
C LEU A 72 6.96 10.38 -11.41
N GLN A 73 6.95 9.35 -12.26
CA GLN A 73 5.73 8.63 -12.61
C GLN A 73 5.59 7.37 -11.78
N ILE A 74 4.37 7.02 -11.42
CA ILE A 74 4.00 5.83 -10.62
C ILE A 74 3.09 4.95 -11.45
N GLU A 75 3.41 3.65 -11.49
CA GLU A 75 2.58 2.60 -12.09
C GLU A 75 2.12 1.64 -11.00
N ILE A 76 0.82 1.32 -10.97
CA ILE A 76 0.23 0.38 -10.01
C ILE A 76 0.05 -0.98 -10.68
N ASP A 77 0.73 -1.99 -10.15
CA ASP A 77 0.50 -3.40 -10.47
C ASP A 77 -0.32 -4.05 -9.35
N ALA A 78 -1.60 -4.29 -9.61
CA ALA A 78 -2.53 -4.84 -8.62
C ALA A 78 -2.79 -6.32 -8.88
N GLN A 79 -2.52 -7.16 -7.87
CA GLN A 79 -2.67 -8.61 -7.92
C GLN A 79 -3.66 -9.09 -6.86
N ASP A 80 -4.46 -10.09 -7.22
CA ASP A 80 -5.47 -10.73 -6.37
C ASP A 80 -4.84 -11.83 -5.52
N ASP A 81 -5.01 -11.78 -4.22
CA ASP A 81 -4.61 -12.84 -3.29
C ASP A 81 -5.78 -13.72 -2.83
N GLU A 82 -7.00 -13.39 -3.23
CA GLU A 82 -8.24 -14.10 -2.86
C GLU A 82 -8.39 -14.40 -1.36
N HIS A 83 -7.73 -13.62 -0.49
CA HIS A 83 -7.65 -13.83 0.96
C HIS A 83 -6.93 -15.15 1.34
N ASP A 84 -6.02 -15.62 0.52
CA ASP A 84 -5.27 -16.86 0.68
C ASP A 84 -3.76 -16.59 0.82
N PRO A 85 -3.08 -17.10 1.86
CA PRO A 85 -1.65 -16.85 2.07
C PRO A 85 -0.73 -17.36 0.95
N GLU A 86 -1.05 -18.50 0.33
CA GLU A 86 -0.23 -19.07 -0.76
C GLU A 86 -0.39 -18.24 -2.03
N LYS A 87 -1.63 -17.81 -2.33
CA LYS A 87 -1.90 -16.91 -3.46
C LYS A 87 -1.25 -15.55 -3.24
N ALA A 88 -1.24 -15.03 -2.02
CA ALA A 88 -0.56 -13.78 -1.69
C ALA A 88 0.95 -13.85 -1.95
N ILE A 89 1.61 -14.96 -1.61
CA ILE A 89 3.02 -15.17 -1.95
C ILE A 89 3.24 -15.22 -3.47
N ASN A 90 2.33 -15.86 -4.21
CA ASN A 90 2.41 -15.90 -5.68
C ASN A 90 2.20 -14.50 -6.28
N ALA A 91 1.22 -13.75 -5.78
CA ALA A 91 0.97 -12.37 -6.16
C ALA A 91 2.19 -11.47 -5.87
N TYR A 92 2.82 -11.63 -4.70
CA TYR A 92 4.05 -10.93 -4.34
C TYR A 92 5.19 -11.21 -5.33
N ASN A 93 5.45 -12.48 -5.65
CA ASN A 93 6.46 -12.83 -6.64
C ASN A 93 6.14 -12.20 -8.00
N THR A 94 4.88 -12.24 -8.42
CA THR A 94 4.43 -11.67 -9.70
C THR A 94 4.71 -10.17 -9.79
N VAL A 95 4.36 -9.39 -8.77
CA VAL A 95 4.60 -7.93 -8.81
C VAL A 95 6.09 -7.61 -8.80
N LEU A 96 6.93 -8.39 -8.10
CA LEU A 96 8.38 -8.20 -8.14
C LEU A 96 8.98 -8.56 -9.50
N ASP A 97 8.54 -9.65 -10.11
CA ASP A 97 8.95 -10.06 -11.46
C ASP A 97 8.57 -9.01 -12.51
N ASN A 98 7.43 -8.33 -12.31
CA ASN A 98 6.98 -7.20 -13.12
C ASN A 98 7.76 -5.91 -12.84
N GLY A 99 8.67 -5.92 -11.86
CA GLY A 99 9.58 -4.81 -11.56
C GLY A 99 9.12 -3.89 -10.43
N ALA A 100 8.11 -4.26 -9.63
CA ALA A 100 7.75 -3.49 -8.45
C ALA A 100 8.91 -3.40 -7.46
N LYS A 101 9.06 -2.24 -6.80
CA LYS A 101 10.12 -1.95 -5.83
C LYS A 101 9.58 -1.76 -4.42
N VAL A 102 8.28 -1.56 -4.31
CA VAL A 102 7.56 -1.29 -3.06
C VAL A 102 6.24 -2.04 -3.11
N ILE A 103 5.80 -2.54 -1.97
CA ILE A 103 4.53 -3.26 -1.82
C ILE A 103 3.58 -2.44 -0.94
N VAL A 104 2.37 -2.24 -1.44
CA VAL A 104 1.21 -1.77 -0.68
C VAL A 104 0.24 -2.94 -0.52
N GLY A 105 0.09 -3.43 0.70
CA GLY A 105 -0.68 -4.65 0.99
C GLY A 105 0.17 -5.66 1.78
N THR A 106 -0.25 -6.93 2.00
CA THR A 106 -1.60 -7.26 1.58
C THR A 106 -2.64 -6.67 2.55
N VAL A 107 -3.92 -6.87 2.26
CA VAL A 107 -5.01 -6.16 2.94
C VAL A 107 -5.52 -6.92 4.16
N THR A 108 -5.46 -8.24 4.17
CA THR A 108 -5.97 -9.11 5.24
C THR A 108 -4.83 -9.76 6.02
N SER A 109 -5.00 -9.98 7.32
CA SER A 109 -3.91 -10.28 8.26
C SER A 109 -3.16 -11.58 7.96
N GLY A 110 -3.85 -12.69 7.65
CA GLY A 110 -3.21 -13.97 7.35
C GLY A 110 -2.28 -13.91 6.13
N PRO A 111 -2.80 -13.55 4.94
CA PRO A 111 -2.00 -13.30 3.74
C PRO A 111 -0.87 -12.28 3.97
N CYS A 112 -1.15 -11.21 4.72
CA CYS A 112 -0.18 -10.17 5.00
C CYS A 112 1.01 -10.68 5.84
N ALA A 113 0.77 -11.47 6.86
CA ALA A 113 1.83 -12.05 7.67
C ALA A 113 2.77 -12.95 6.84
N ALA A 114 2.20 -13.75 5.92
CA ALA A 114 2.97 -14.59 5.01
C ALA A 114 3.87 -13.77 4.07
N VAL A 115 3.31 -12.74 3.43
CA VAL A 115 4.06 -11.86 2.52
C VAL A 115 5.07 -11.01 3.29
N ALA A 116 4.73 -10.53 4.49
CA ALA A 116 5.60 -9.72 5.33
C ALA A 116 6.88 -10.45 5.73
N ALA A 117 6.79 -11.76 6.03
CA ALA A 117 7.96 -12.58 6.32
C ALA A 117 8.93 -12.62 5.13
N LYS A 118 8.39 -12.84 3.92
CA LYS A 118 9.18 -12.88 2.68
C LYS A 118 9.76 -11.51 2.32
N ALA A 119 8.96 -10.45 2.40
CA ALA A 119 9.40 -9.08 2.16
C ALA A 119 10.51 -8.66 3.13
N TYR A 120 10.46 -9.12 4.38
CA TYR A 120 11.50 -8.87 5.37
C TYR A 120 12.83 -9.53 4.97
N GLU A 121 12.80 -10.80 4.60
CA GLU A 121 13.99 -11.55 4.15
C GLU A 121 14.61 -10.95 2.89
N GLU A 122 13.80 -10.53 1.93
CA GLU A 122 14.23 -9.94 0.66
C GLU A 122 14.50 -8.43 0.73
N ARG A 123 14.28 -7.82 1.91
CA ARG A 123 14.50 -6.38 2.15
C ARG A 123 13.66 -5.47 1.27
N ILE A 124 12.46 -5.91 0.91
CA ILE A 124 11.47 -5.12 0.15
C ILE A 124 10.65 -4.29 1.13
N PHE A 125 10.54 -2.99 0.88
CA PHE A 125 9.65 -2.12 1.67
C PHE A 125 8.19 -2.53 1.46
N MET A 126 7.48 -2.72 2.56
CA MET A 126 6.08 -3.09 2.56
C MET A 126 5.26 -2.24 3.52
N LEU A 127 4.12 -1.73 3.07
CA LEU A 127 3.14 -1.02 3.88
C LEU A 127 1.78 -1.67 3.73
N THR A 128 1.23 -2.20 4.82
CA THR A 128 -0.18 -2.62 4.81
C THR A 128 -1.10 -1.49 5.29
N PRO A 129 -2.15 -1.17 4.52
CA PRO A 129 -3.13 -0.17 4.94
C PRO A 129 -4.18 -0.72 5.92
N SER A 130 -4.38 -2.04 5.97
CA SER A 130 -5.55 -2.65 6.62
C SER A 130 -5.27 -3.89 7.45
N ALA A 131 -4.27 -4.71 7.13
CA ALA A 131 -3.96 -5.90 7.92
C ALA A 131 -3.51 -5.49 9.32
N SER A 132 -4.29 -5.86 10.34
CA SER A 132 -4.20 -5.31 11.70
C SER A 132 -3.55 -6.24 12.73
N SER A 133 -3.23 -7.49 12.35
CA SER A 133 -2.46 -8.39 13.22
C SER A 133 -1.06 -7.83 13.50
N THR A 134 -0.64 -7.91 14.75
CA THR A 134 0.72 -7.52 15.16
C THR A 134 1.81 -8.43 14.56
N ASP A 135 1.47 -9.65 14.15
CA ASP A 135 2.41 -10.58 13.52
C ASP A 135 2.95 -10.07 12.18
N VAL A 136 2.20 -9.15 11.54
CA VAL A 136 2.62 -8.53 10.27
C VAL A 136 3.93 -7.77 10.44
N ILE A 137 4.05 -7.00 11.52
CA ILE A 137 5.18 -6.07 11.73
C ILE A 137 6.18 -6.56 12.79
N ALA A 138 5.84 -7.60 13.56
CA ALA A 138 6.69 -8.10 14.63
C ALA A 138 8.10 -8.42 14.10
N ASP A 139 9.13 -7.83 14.73
CA ASP A 139 10.55 -8.02 14.43
C ASP A 139 10.96 -7.69 12.97
N LYS A 140 10.21 -6.83 12.27
CA LYS A 140 10.44 -6.43 10.88
C LYS A 140 10.60 -4.91 10.76
N ASP A 141 11.77 -4.46 10.34
CA ASP A 141 12.13 -3.04 10.24
C ASP A 141 11.84 -2.40 8.86
N ASN A 142 11.38 -3.20 7.90
CA ASN A 142 11.00 -2.77 6.54
C ASN A 142 9.53 -3.03 6.20
N VAL A 143 8.74 -3.49 7.19
CA VAL A 143 7.30 -3.73 7.07
C VAL A 143 6.55 -2.82 8.02
N TYR A 144 5.60 -2.08 7.52
CA TYR A 144 4.84 -1.08 8.26
C TYR A 144 3.34 -1.32 8.17
N GLN A 145 2.64 -0.91 9.21
CA GLN A 145 1.19 -1.03 9.34
C GLN A 145 0.59 0.34 9.60
N LEU A 146 -0.39 0.74 8.81
CA LEU A 146 -1.04 2.04 8.94
C LEU A 146 -2.26 2.01 9.86
N CYS A 147 -3.00 0.90 9.85
CA CYS A 147 -4.21 0.73 10.66
C CYS A 147 -3.90 0.48 12.14
N PHE A 148 -4.94 0.61 12.98
CA PHE A 148 -4.88 0.17 14.39
C PHE A 148 -4.73 -1.36 14.48
N THR A 149 -4.21 -1.84 15.62
CA THR A 149 -3.91 -3.27 15.82
C THR A 149 -5.10 -4.07 16.36
N ASP A 150 -5.11 -5.37 16.14
CA ASP A 150 -6.09 -6.29 16.72
C ASP A 150 -6.16 -6.19 18.25
N PRO A 151 -5.03 -6.15 18.99
CA PRO A 151 -5.04 -5.91 20.42
C PRO A 151 -5.74 -4.61 20.84
N ALA A 152 -5.56 -3.54 20.08
CA ALA A 152 -6.24 -2.28 20.36
C ALA A 152 -7.76 -2.39 20.14
N GLN A 153 -8.20 -3.10 19.09
CA GLN A 153 -9.63 -3.33 18.83
C GLN A 153 -10.29 -4.15 19.94
N GLY A 154 -9.69 -5.27 20.34
CA GLY A 154 -10.23 -6.15 21.38
C GLY A 154 -10.36 -5.42 22.71
N SER A 155 -9.29 -4.73 23.14
CA SER A 155 -9.29 -3.97 24.39
C SER A 155 -10.31 -2.81 24.37
N ALA A 156 -10.35 -2.03 23.28
CA ALA A 156 -11.29 -0.91 23.15
C ALA A 156 -12.75 -1.38 23.14
N SER A 157 -13.05 -2.53 22.51
CA SER A 157 -14.38 -3.09 22.46
C SER A 157 -14.88 -3.48 23.86
N ALA A 158 -14.07 -4.17 24.65
CA ALA A 158 -14.43 -4.52 26.04
C ALA A 158 -14.61 -3.27 26.92
N GLN A 159 -13.72 -2.30 26.77
CA GLN A 159 -13.77 -1.04 27.50
C GLN A 159 -15.05 -0.27 27.15
N TYR A 160 -15.39 -0.15 25.87
CA TYR A 160 -16.60 0.53 25.41
C TYR A 160 -17.87 -0.12 25.98
N ILE A 161 -17.96 -1.46 25.98
CA ILE A 161 -19.09 -2.19 26.57
C ILE A 161 -19.24 -1.84 28.06
N SER A 162 -18.14 -1.85 28.82
CA SER A 162 -18.13 -1.56 30.25
C SER A 162 -18.49 -0.10 30.54
N GLU A 163 -17.85 0.86 29.89
CA GLU A 163 -18.06 2.29 30.10
C GLU A 163 -19.47 2.75 29.78
N HIS A 164 -20.11 2.14 28.78
CA HIS A 164 -21.46 2.49 28.34
C HIS A 164 -22.56 1.59 28.98
N GLY A 165 -22.18 0.66 29.86
CA GLY A 165 -23.11 -0.20 30.53
C GLY A 165 -23.98 -1.05 29.58
N LEU A 166 -23.44 -1.51 28.47
CA LEU A 166 -24.18 -2.23 27.43
C LEU A 166 -24.56 -3.64 27.84
N GLY A 167 -23.88 -4.20 28.84
CA GLY A 167 -24.17 -5.50 29.44
C GLY A 167 -22.99 -6.02 30.25
N THR A 168 -23.26 -6.98 31.13
CA THR A 168 -22.25 -7.66 31.95
C THR A 168 -22.03 -9.11 31.51
N LYS A 169 -22.91 -9.66 30.67
CA LYS A 169 -22.84 -11.02 30.12
C LYS A 169 -22.73 -10.92 28.61
N ILE A 170 -21.61 -11.42 28.08
CA ILE A 170 -21.23 -11.26 26.69
C ILE A 170 -21.14 -12.63 26.00
N ALA A 171 -21.75 -12.77 24.83
CA ALA A 171 -21.50 -13.88 23.93
C ALA A 171 -20.60 -13.41 22.78
N VAL A 172 -19.60 -14.21 22.43
CA VAL A 172 -18.65 -13.90 21.37
C VAL A 172 -18.78 -14.91 20.24
N ILE A 173 -18.86 -14.40 19.02
CA ILE A 173 -18.81 -15.18 17.78
C ILE A 173 -17.61 -14.68 16.99
N TYR A 174 -16.67 -15.56 16.64
CA TYR A 174 -15.50 -15.19 15.86
C TYR A 174 -15.02 -16.36 15.00
N ASN A 175 -14.22 -16.06 13.97
CA ASN A 175 -13.57 -17.09 13.16
C ASN A 175 -12.23 -17.48 13.80
N ASN A 176 -12.18 -18.66 14.43
CA ASN A 176 -10.97 -19.17 15.11
C ASN A 176 -9.87 -19.65 14.15
N ALA A 177 -10.15 -19.72 12.87
CA ALA A 177 -9.15 -20.05 11.83
C ALA A 177 -8.51 -18.79 11.20
N ASP A 178 -8.96 -17.59 11.59
CA ASP A 178 -8.50 -16.31 11.03
C ASP A 178 -7.68 -15.55 12.07
N ALA A 179 -6.46 -15.14 11.69
CA ALA A 179 -5.54 -14.42 12.57
C ALA A 179 -6.10 -13.09 13.08
N TYR A 180 -6.81 -12.35 12.25
CA TYR A 180 -7.47 -11.09 12.60
C TYR A 180 -8.52 -11.31 13.72
N SER A 181 -9.47 -12.20 13.49
CA SER A 181 -10.53 -12.50 14.46
C SER A 181 -10.00 -13.03 15.79
N THR A 182 -9.00 -13.89 15.72
CA THR A 182 -8.35 -14.49 16.90
C THR A 182 -7.60 -13.44 17.72
N GLY A 183 -6.85 -12.55 17.07
CA GLY A 183 -6.12 -11.48 17.75
C GLY A 183 -7.03 -10.51 18.50
N ILE A 184 -8.16 -10.15 17.91
CA ILE A 184 -9.19 -9.32 18.56
C ILE A 184 -9.80 -10.05 19.76
N TYR A 185 -10.21 -11.32 19.57
CA TYR A 185 -10.86 -12.10 20.64
C TYR A 185 -9.96 -12.26 21.86
N GLN A 186 -8.69 -12.64 21.68
CA GLN A 186 -7.76 -12.85 22.79
C GLN A 186 -7.59 -11.61 23.67
N THR A 187 -7.49 -10.45 23.07
CA THR A 187 -7.34 -9.19 23.84
C THR A 187 -8.66 -8.69 24.39
N PHE A 188 -9.77 -8.95 23.70
CA PHE A 188 -11.12 -8.71 24.25
C PHE A 188 -11.36 -9.56 25.51
N GLU A 189 -11.05 -10.86 25.48
CA GLU A 189 -11.22 -11.78 26.59
C GLU A 189 -10.43 -11.33 27.83
N ALA A 190 -9.14 -11.01 27.62
CA ALA A 190 -8.29 -10.51 28.70
C ALA A 190 -8.83 -9.21 29.32
N LYS A 191 -9.22 -8.25 28.48
CA LYS A 191 -9.75 -6.97 28.94
C LYS A 191 -11.12 -7.10 29.56
N ALA A 192 -11.99 -7.95 29.05
CA ALA A 192 -13.29 -8.27 29.64
C ALA A 192 -13.15 -8.81 31.07
N ALA A 193 -12.20 -9.71 31.29
CA ALA A 193 -11.90 -10.25 32.62
C ALA A 193 -11.45 -9.15 33.62
N GLU A 194 -10.55 -8.23 33.18
CA GLU A 194 -10.13 -7.08 33.99
C GLU A 194 -11.29 -6.17 34.39
N LEU A 195 -12.27 -6.01 33.52
CA LEU A 195 -13.43 -5.12 33.70
C LEU A 195 -14.62 -5.80 34.38
N GLY A 196 -14.49 -7.09 34.72
CA GLY A 196 -15.57 -7.86 35.36
C GLY A 196 -16.75 -8.21 34.42
N LEU A 197 -16.51 -8.22 33.11
CA LEU A 197 -17.46 -8.72 32.12
C LEU A 197 -17.39 -10.26 32.06
N GLU A 198 -18.54 -10.93 32.12
CA GLU A 198 -18.64 -12.39 32.03
C GLU A 198 -18.83 -12.84 30.58
N ILE A 199 -17.88 -13.60 30.03
CA ILE A 199 -18.05 -14.24 28.73
C ILE A 199 -18.82 -15.56 28.94
N VAL A 200 -20.09 -15.56 28.59
CA VAL A 200 -21.01 -16.71 28.83
C VAL A 200 -21.00 -17.73 27.71
N LYS A 201 -20.55 -17.34 26.50
CA LYS A 201 -20.47 -18.23 25.33
C LYS A 201 -19.43 -17.72 24.34
N VAL A 202 -18.68 -18.65 23.78
CA VAL A 202 -17.77 -18.43 22.65
C VAL A 202 -18.09 -19.47 21.59
N THR A 203 -18.16 -19.04 20.34
CA THR A 203 -18.43 -19.95 19.21
C THR A 203 -17.77 -19.44 17.92
#